data_5a1d22b1a89c103fd048c3a2ca650f74
#
_entry.id   5a1d22b1a89c103fd048c3a2ca650f74
#
_cell.length_a   1.000
_cell.length_b   1.000
_cell.length_c   1.000
_cell.angle_alpha   90.00
_cell.angle_beta   90.00
_cell.angle_gamma   90.00
#
_symmetry.space_group_name_H-M   'P 1'
#
loop_
_entity.id
_entity.type
_entity.pdbx_description
1 polymer ?
#
loop_
_entity_poly.entity_id
_entity_poly.type
_entity_poly.pdbx_seq_one_letter_code
_entity_poly.pdbx_strand_id
1 'polypeptide(L)'
;MAALLKAWTLLRQAFNRQKIYEILPAFLVWLTFVLAIVVSFARPLWAIVFIIIFDLLWLIRVYYLVIHLLASWIRFKHDAKISWLDELKTLPDKNWEDYCHLIFLPTYKEPYEVIDKTFDALAKVNYPTPKFLLVLAGETRDRNNFLDVAERLNQKYGHKFLKILVTLHPQNLADEIPGKGSNINYAGHQAQKLIDELKIPYEKIIVSSFDIDTCVYPDYFAYLTYKYLTHPQPEHASFQPLAFYHNNIWESDPVTRVVANSTTFWLMTDLARNERLFTFSSHSMSFNALVKVGFWEKNIVTDDSRIFLQCLLHYNGDYKVEPLYIPVSMNTVYMGHFWQSLKNQYKQMRRWAWGAEHIPYMLLNYPKHPRMPFKKKWYYLFNQLEGVYSWATAPLLIFILGRLPLMLADKSEQSTMVAQNAPFILEYLMNFAMIGLILSAIFSTLILPQKPKNKSWLYYPIMVLQWLLFPVTMIAFGSLPAIDAQTRLMIGGKARLGFWVTEKKSL
;
A
#
# COMPACT_ATOMS: atom_id res chain seq x y z
N MET A 1 13.98 27.99 -35.69
CA MET A 1 13.78 26.64 -36.31
C MET A 1 14.66 25.57 -35.72
N ALA A 2 16.00 25.75 -35.60
CA ALA A 2 16.93 24.76 -34.99
C ALA A 2 16.60 24.41 -33.51
N ALA A 3 16.24 25.39 -32.68
CA ALA A 3 15.87 25.17 -31.28
C ALA A 3 14.56 24.37 -31.16
N LEU A 4 13.58 24.62 -32.01
CA LEU A 4 12.32 23.86 -32.05
C LEU A 4 12.54 22.41 -32.53
N LEU A 5 13.40 22.21 -33.53
CA LEU A 5 13.78 20.86 -34.00
C LEU A 5 14.54 20.09 -32.90
N LYS A 6 15.44 20.73 -32.18
CA LYS A 6 16.18 20.13 -31.06
C LYS A 6 15.24 19.77 -29.89
N ALA A 7 14.29 20.67 -29.56
CA ALA A 7 13.25 20.40 -28.57
C ALA A 7 12.33 19.23 -29.00
N TRP A 8 11.95 19.20 -30.27
CA TRP A 8 11.13 18.12 -30.84
C TRP A 8 11.85 16.76 -30.84
N THR A 9 13.14 16.74 -31.16
CA THR A 9 13.97 15.55 -31.13
C THR A 9 14.19 15.05 -29.70
N LEU A 10 14.38 15.95 -28.73
CA LEU A 10 14.51 15.63 -27.32
C LEU A 10 13.17 15.12 -26.73
N LEU A 11 12.05 15.72 -27.10
CA LEU A 11 10.71 15.25 -26.71
C LEU A 11 10.41 13.88 -27.31
N ARG A 12 10.73 13.65 -28.57
CA ARG A 12 10.57 12.35 -29.23
C ARG A 12 11.45 11.27 -28.62
N GLN A 13 12.69 11.59 -28.24
CA GLN A 13 13.57 10.65 -27.54
C GLN A 13 13.14 10.38 -26.10
N ALA A 14 12.67 11.41 -25.38
CA ALA A 14 12.12 11.25 -24.02
C ALA A 14 10.83 10.40 -24.03
N PHE A 15 9.93 10.67 -24.98
CA PHE A 15 8.70 9.89 -25.17
C PHE A 15 9.01 8.42 -25.51
N ASN A 16 10.02 8.16 -26.34
CA ASN A 16 10.43 6.80 -26.70
C ASN A 16 11.05 6.07 -25.49
N ARG A 17 11.86 6.73 -24.66
CA ARG A 17 12.45 6.16 -23.44
C ARG A 17 11.37 5.85 -22.40
N GLN A 18 10.45 6.77 -22.15
CA GLN A 18 9.34 6.53 -21.23
C GLN A 18 8.55 5.27 -21.62
N LYS A 19 8.21 5.14 -22.89
CA LYS A 19 7.46 3.99 -23.40
C LYS A 19 8.22 2.67 -23.23
N ILE A 20 9.53 2.65 -23.50
CA ILE A 20 10.37 1.47 -23.28
C ILE A 20 10.34 1.06 -21.80
N TYR A 21 10.44 2.03 -20.88
CA TYR A 21 10.43 1.74 -19.45
C TYR A 21 9.04 1.30 -18.95
N GLU A 22 7.95 1.81 -19.56
CA GLU A 22 6.58 1.34 -19.27
C GLU A 22 6.31 -0.08 -19.77
N ILE A 23 6.98 -0.52 -20.83
CA ILE A 23 6.87 -1.87 -21.38
C ILE A 23 7.58 -2.90 -20.47
N LEU A 24 8.68 -2.53 -19.84
CA LEU A 24 9.59 -3.43 -19.13
C LEU A 24 8.90 -4.39 -18.12
N PRO A 25 8.04 -3.93 -17.19
CA PRO A 25 7.43 -4.83 -16.20
C PRO A 25 6.59 -5.93 -16.86
N ALA A 26 5.66 -5.55 -17.72
CA ALA A 26 4.78 -6.51 -18.40
C ALA A 26 5.53 -7.41 -19.36
N PHE A 27 6.54 -6.89 -20.07
CA PHE A 27 7.39 -7.69 -20.96
C PHE A 27 8.05 -8.85 -20.21
N LEU A 28 8.63 -8.59 -19.03
CA LEU A 28 9.25 -9.63 -18.21
C LEU A 28 8.23 -10.69 -17.77
N VAL A 29 7.04 -10.28 -17.37
CA VAL A 29 5.94 -11.18 -16.98
C VAL A 29 5.51 -12.08 -18.14
N TRP A 30 5.18 -11.48 -19.28
CA TRP A 30 4.73 -12.24 -20.45
C TRP A 30 5.83 -13.13 -21.03
N LEU A 31 7.07 -12.63 -21.07
CA LEU A 31 8.23 -13.43 -21.47
C LEU A 31 8.39 -14.68 -20.60
N THR A 32 8.23 -14.53 -19.29
CA THR A 32 8.30 -15.67 -18.35
C THR A 32 7.24 -16.71 -18.63
N PHE A 33 5.98 -16.30 -18.86
CA PHE A 33 4.91 -17.25 -19.16
C PHE A 33 5.12 -17.94 -20.50
N VAL A 34 5.52 -17.21 -21.54
CA VAL A 34 5.83 -17.77 -22.85
C VAL A 34 7.00 -18.77 -22.72
N LEU A 35 8.08 -18.41 -22.02
CA LEU A 35 9.22 -19.30 -21.82
C LEU A 35 8.83 -20.53 -20.99
N ALA A 36 8.05 -20.38 -19.92
CA ALA A 36 7.58 -21.52 -19.13
C ALA A 36 6.80 -22.52 -19.98
N ILE A 37 5.92 -22.03 -20.86
CA ILE A 37 5.15 -22.89 -21.78
C ILE A 37 6.07 -23.51 -22.83
N VAL A 38 6.85 -22.71 -23.55
CA VAL A 38 7.71 -23.19 -24.65
C VAL A 38 8.73 -24.23 -24.17
N VAL A 39 9.38 -23.95 -23.01
CA VAL A 39 10.38 -24.89 -22.45
C VAL A 39 9.70 -26.18 -21.96
N SER A 40 8.47 -26.09 -21.43
CA SER A 40 7.69 -27.28 -21.02
C SER A 40 7.39 -28.21 -22.21
N PHE A 41 7.16 -27.66 -23.41
CA PHE A 41 6.97 -28.46 -24.62
C PHE A 41 8.29 -28.93 -25.27
N ALA A 42 9.29 -28.04 -25.33
CA ALA A 42 10.53 -28.31 -26.06
C ALA A 42 11.57 -29.13 -25.26
N ARG A 43 11.59 -28.94 -23.92
CA ARG A 43 12.56 -29.54 -23.00
C ARG A 43 11.95 -29.77 -21.63
N PRO A 44 10.98 -30.68 -21.45
CA PRO A 44 10.24 -30.88 -20.20
C PRO A 44 11.14 -31.07 -18.97
N LEU A 45 12.25 -31.82 -19.09
CA LEU A 45 13.17 -32.03 -17.96
C LEU A 45 13.81 -30.75 -17.46
N TRP A 46 14.19 -29.82 -18.34
CA TRP A 46 14.72 -28.54 -17.93
C TRP A 46 13.66 -27.67 -17.22
N ALA A 47 12.41 -27.72 -17.70
CA ALA A 47 11.29 -27.04 -17.06
C ALA A 47 11.00 -27.64 -15.67
N ILE A 48 11.06 -28.97 -15.51
CA ILE A 48 10.90 -29.63 -14.21
C ILE A 48 11.97 -29.15 -13.21
N VAL A 49 13.25 -29.17 -13.63
CA VAL A 49 14.34 -28.69 -12.76
C VAL A 49 14.16 -27.23 -12.37
N PHE A 50 13.77 -26.38 -13.34
CA PHE A 50 13.51 -24.97 -13.09
C PHE A 50 12.40 -24.79 -12.04
N ILE A 51 11.27 -25.51 -12.18
CA ILE A 51 10.15 -25.40 -11.23
C ILE A 51 10.54 -25.88 -9.84
N ILE A 52 11.29 -26.97 -9.71
CA ILE A 52 11.78 -27.44 -8.40
C ILE A 52 12.63 -26.35 -7.72
N ILE A 53 13.57 -25.76 -8.45
CA ILE A 53 14.42 -24.67 -7.93
C ILE A 53 13.55 -23.43 -7.56
N PHE A 54 12.61 -23.09 -8.42
CA PHE A 54 11.70 -21.96 -8.19
C PHE A 54 10.85 -22.16 -6.93
N ASP A 55 10.23 -23.32 -6.76
CA ASP A 55 9.42 -23.65 -5.59
C ASP A 55 10.25 -23.71 -4.32
N LEU A 56 11.50 -24.21 -4.38
CA LEU A 56 12.43 -24.19 -3.25
C LEU A 56 12.77 -22.75 -2.83
N LEU A 57 13.07 -21.86 -3.79
CA LEU A 57 13.33 -20.45 -3.50
C LEU A 57 12.09 -19.76 -2.89
N TRP A 58 10.89 -20.12 -3.37
CA TRP A 58 9.64 -19.61 -2.81
C TRP A 58 9.37 -20.15 -1.43
N LEU A 59 9.67 -21.40 -1.14
CA LEU A 59 9.59 -21.96 0.21
C LEU A 59 10.50 -21.18 1.18
N ILE A 60 11.75 -20.94 0.82
CA ILE A 60 12.68 -20.11 1.61
C ILE A 60 12.11 -18.74 1.84
N ARG A 61 11.49 -18.12 0.81
CA ARG A 61 10.84 -16.82 0.90
C ARG A 61 9.64 -16.85 1.85
N VAL A 62 8.82 -17.89 1.83
CA VAL A 62 7.69 -18.04 2.77
C VAL A 62 8.19 -18.03 4.22
N TYR A 63 9.23 -18.81 4.54
CA TYR A 63 9.83 -18.80 5.89
C TYR A 63 10.41 -17.44 6.26
N TYR A 64 11.12 -16.81 5.34
CA TYR A 64 11.62 -15.44 5.52
C TYR A 64 10.49 -14.46 5.86
N LEU A 65 9.37 -14.49 5.12
CA LEU A 65 8.22 -13.66 5.38
C LEU A 65 7.57 -13.95 6.74
N VAL A 66 7.47 -15.23 7.12
CA VAL A 66 6.93 -15.66 8.43
C VAL A 66 7.78 -15.13 9.57
N ILE A 67 9.11 -15.20 9.47
CA ILE A 67 10.02 -14.68 10.52
C ILE A 67 9.80 -13.17 10.72
N HIS A 68 9.67 -12.41 9.64
CA HIS A 68 9.44 -10.96 9.71
C HIS A 68 8.04 -10.62 10.20
N LEU A 69 7.02 -11.42 9.84
CA LEU A 69 5.68 -11.30 10.40
C LEU A 69 5.67 -11.49 11.92
N LEU A 70 6.37 -12.51 12.40
CA LEU A 70 6.55 -12.77 13.85
C LEU A 70 7.27 -11.61 14.55
N ALA A 71 8.35 -11.12 13.97
CA ALA A 71 9.09 -9.98 14.50
C ALA A 71 8.21 -8.73 14.62
N SER A 72 7.43 -8.43 13.57
CA SER A 72 6.48 -7.32 13.57
C SER A 72 5.37 -7.50 14.62
N TRP A 73 4.85 -8.72 14.74
CA TRP A 73 3.86 -9.06 15.76
C TRP A 73 4.36 -8.86 17.19
N ILE A 74 5.58 -9.32 17.48
CA ILE A 74 6.20 -9.15 18.80
C ILE A 74 6.35 -7.66 19.13
N ARG A 75 6.84 -6.86 18.18
CA ARG A 75 6.97 -5.41 18.35
C ARG A 75 5.63 -4.74 18.55
N PHE A 76 4.61 -5.07 17.74
CA PHE A 76 3.25 -4.58 17.94
C PHE A 76 2.72 -4.89 19.35
N LYS A 77 2.87 -6.14 19.83
CA LYS A 77 2.43 -6.54 21.16
C LYS A 77 3.20 -5.87 22.29
N HIS A 78 4.46 -5.55 22.08
CA HIS A 78 5.27 -4.77 23.00
C HIS A 78 4.79 -3.31 23.03
N ASP A 79 4.76 -2.65 21.89
CA ASP A 79 4.47 -1.22 21.77
C ASP A 79 3.01 -0.87 22.17
N ALA A 80 2.08 -1.81 21.97
CA ALA A 80 0.68 -1.65 22.37
C ALA A 80 0.46 -1.68 23.91
N LYS A 81 1.46 -2.02 24.71
CA LYS A 81 1.38 -2.03 26.20
C LYS A 81 1.94 -0.76 26.83
N ILE A 82 2.62 0.06 26.06
CA ILE A 82 3.29 1.26 26.52
C ILE A 82 2.31 2.44 26.52
N SER A 83 2.27 3.22 27.59
CA SER A 83 1.59 4.51 27.65
C SER A 83 2.46 5.56 26.94
N TRP A 84 2.29 5.69 25.62
CA TRP A 84 3.14 6.55 24.81
C TRP A 84 3.02 8.04 25.15
N LEU A 85 1.88 8.47 25.67
CA LEU A 85 1.75 9.84 26.15
C LEU A 85 2.63 10.11 27.38
N ASP A 86 2.76 9.13 28.28
CA ASP A 86 3.62 9.28 29.45
C ASP A 86 5.10 9.22 29.05
N GLU A 87 5.47 8.29 28.16
CA GLU A 87 6.82 8.27 27.57
C GLU A 87 7.18 9.59 26.89
N LEU A 88 6.23 10.18 26.16
CA LEU A 88 6.42 11.45 25.48
C LEU A 88 6.69 12.62 26.47
N LYS A 89 6.00 12.62 27.63
CA LYS A 89 6.21 13.61 28.69
C LYS A 89 7.58 13.51 29.37
N THR A 90 8.22 12.33 29.32
CA THR A 90 9.54 12.13 29.94
C THR A 90 10.71 12.55 29.06
N LEU A 91 10.46 12.93 27.77
CA LEU A 91 11.52 13.33 26.86
C LEU A 91 12.23 14.60 27.35
N PRO A 92 13.52 14.56 27.66
CA PRO A 92 14.26 15.75 28.05
C PRO A 92 14.43 16.69 26.84
N ASP A 93 14.43 17.99 27.08
CA ASP A 93 14.76 19.06 26.12
C ASP A 93 13.88 19.14 24.86
N LYS A 94 12.75 18.43 24.82
CA LYS A 94 11.83 18.45 23.68
C LYS A 94 10.41 18.81 24.13
N ASN A 95 10.03 20.04 23.84
CA ASN A 95 8.67 20.50 24.09
C ASN A 95 7.71 19.90 23.04
N TRP A 96 7.23 18.68 23.27
CA TRP A 96 6.29 18.00 22.37
C TRP A 96 4.96 18.77 22.22
N GLU A 97 4.62 19.61 23.19
CA GLU A 97 3.41 20.44 23.15
C GLU A 97 3.45 21.54 22.08
N ASP A 98 4.63 21.86 21.55
CA ASP A 98 4.79 22.79 20.43
C ASP A 98 4.36 22.21 19.10
N TYR A 99 4.22 20.86 19.01
CA TYR A 99 3.94 20.18 17.76
C TYR A 99 2.44 20.08 17.49
N CYS A 100 2.07 20.35 16.24
CA CYS A 100 0.73 20.19 15.71
C CYS A 100 0.66 19.03 14.72
N HIS A 101 -0.48 18.37 14.66
CA HIS A 101 -0.76 17.34 13.64
C HIS A 101 -1.68 17.92 12.57
N LEU A 102 -1.22 17.89 11.33
CA LEU A 102 -1.99 18.22 10.13
C LEU A 102 -2.47 16.93 9.48
N ILE A 103 -3.78 16.67 9.53
CA ILE A 103 -4.36 15.39 9.14
C ILE A 103 -5.24 15.60 7.91
N PHE A 104 -4.81 15.04 6.76
CA PHE A 104 -5.56 15.06 5.50
C PHE A 104 -6.54 13.89 5.45
N LEU A 105 -7.80 14.19 5.14
CA LEU A 105 -8.92 13.28 5.05
C LEU A 105 -9.64 13.51 3.70
N PRO A 106 -9.10 12.97 2.58
CA PRO A 106 -9.74 13.09 1.27
C PRO A 106 -11.00 12.23 1.20
N THR A 107 -12.06 12.79 0.64
CA THR A 107 -13.36 12.12 0.50
C THR A 107 -14.02 12.40 -0.86
N TYR A 108 -14.71 11.40 -1.39
CA TYR A 108 -15.54 11.50 -2.60
C TYR A 108 -16.70 10.52 -2.53
N LYS A 109 -17.90 11.02 -2.25
CA LYS A 109 -19.15 10.24 -2.12
C LYS A 109 -19.20 9.25 -0.97
N GLU A 110 -18.27 9.30 -0.01
CA GLU A 110 -18.38 8.45 1.17
C GLU A 110 -19.55 8.91 2.04
N PRO A 111 -20.30 7.92 2.63
CA PRO A 111 -21.40 8.21 3.54
C PRO A 111 -20.94 8.90 4.80
N TYR A 112 -21.81 9.76 5.39
CA TYR A 112 -21.54 10.46 6.65
C TYR A 112 -21.04 9.51 7.76
N GLU A 113 -21.67 8.33 7.88
CA GLU A 113 -21.38 7.36 8.94
C GLU A 113 -19.94 6.83 8.88
N VAL A 114 -19.36 6.70 7.68
CA VAL A 114 -17.96 6.30 7.51
C VAL A 114 -17.04 7.41 8.00
N ILE A 115 -17.31 8.64 7.62
CA ILE A 115 -16.51 9.82 7.99
C ILE A 115 -16.65 10.11 9.49
N ASP A 116 -17.85 10.01 10.02
CA ASP A 116 -18.16 10.22 11.45
C ASP A 116 -17.37 9.25 12.35
N LYS A 117 -17.23 7.97 11.95
CA LYS A 117 -16.40 6.99 12.68
C LYS A 117 -14.93 7.41 12.75
N THR A 118 -14.39 7.94 11.66
CA THR A 118 -13.01 8.45 11.62
C THR A 118 -12.84 9.66 12.54
N PHE A 119 -13.76 10.62 12.48
CA PHE A 119 -13.73 11.79 13.36
C PHE A 119 -13.92 11.43 14.84
N ASP A 120 -14.79 10.46 15.12
CA ASP A 120 -14.98 9.94 16.49
C ASP A 120 -13.70 9.27 17.01
N ALA A 121 -13.02 8.47 16.19
CA ALA A 121 -11.74 7.86 16.54
C ALA A 121 -10.67 8.93 16.82
N LEU A 122 -10.56 9.97 15.96
CA LEU A 122 -9.63 11.10 16.17
C LEU A 122 -9.95 11.91 17.43
N ALA A 123 -11.23 12.04 17.79
CA ALA A 123 -11.67 12.76 18.97
C ALA A 123 -11.47 12.02 20.30
N LYS A 124 -11.13 10.71 20.24
CA LYS A 124 -10.97 9.82 21.41
C LYS A 124 -9.53 9.37 21.66
N VAL A 125 -8.57 9.94 20.96
CA VAL A 125 -7.15 9.56 21.12
C VAL A 125 -6.58 10.05 22.46
N ASN A 126 -5.59 9.36 22.97
CA ASN A 126 -4.79 9.74 24.13
C ASN A 126 -3.73 10.79 23.73
N TYR A 127 -4.19 11.94 23.21
CA TYR A 127 -3.35 13.05 22.78
C TYR A 127 -4.19 14.34 22.78
N PRO A 128 -3.63 15.53 23.06
CA PRO A 128 -4.38 16.77 23.06
C PRO A 128 -4.97 17.12 21.68
N THR A 129 -6.25 16.87 21.49
CA THR A 129 -6.93 17.12 20.20
C THR A 129 -6.96 18.61 19.76
N PRO A 130 -6.84 19.62 20.66
CA PRO A 130 -6.61 21.02 20.24
C PRO A 130 -5.28 21.23 19.47
N LYS A 131 -4.42 20.23 19.37
CA LYS A 131 -3.22 20.23 18.52
C LYS A 131 -3.47 19.69 17.10
N PHE A 132 -4.71 19.30 16.78
CA PHE A 132 -5.05 18.72 15.48
C PHE A 132 -5.68 19.76 14.56
N LEU A 133 -5.08 19.94 13.40
CA LEU A 133 -5.63 20.66 12.27
C LEU A 133 -6.10 19.61 11.26
N LEU A 134 -7.42 19.45 11.12
CA LEU A 134 -8.00 18.48 10.19
C LEU A 134 -8.26 19.17 8.84
N VAL A 135 -7.90 18.51 7.75
CA VAL A 135 -8.17 18.96 6.39
C VAL A 135 -9.14 17.98 5.74
N LEU A 136 -10.42 18.32 5.77
CA LEU A 136 -11.46 17.57 5.08
C LEU A 136 -11.49 18.01 3.62
N ALA A 137 -10.99 17.15 2.73
CA ALA A 137 -10.73 17.46 1.34
C ALA A 137 -11.75 16.78 0.43
N GLY A 138 -12.73 17.52 -0.08
CA GLY A 138 -13.74 17.06 -1.02
C GLY A 138 -13.48 17.52 -2.45
N GLU A 139 -14.32 17.06 -3.36
CA GLU A 139 -14.26 17.40 -4.77
C GLU A 139 -15.55 18.06 -5.24
N THR A 140 -15.45 19.05 -6.15
CA THR A 140 -16.63 19.75 -6.69
C THR A 140 -17.61 18.83 -7.41
N ARG A 141 -17.17 17.63 -7.82
CA ARG A 141 -18.03 16.58 -8.40
C ARG A 141 -19.08 16.03 -7.42
N ASP A 142 -18.87 16.22 -6.11
CA ASP A 142 -19.78 15.80 -5.03
C ASP A 142 -20.14 16.95 -4.08
N ARG A 143 -20.11 18.19 -4.59
CA ARG A 143 -20.18 19.41 -3.78
C ARG A 143 -21.30 19.42 -2.77
N ASN A 144 -22.54 19.12 -3.17
CA ASN A 144 -23.71 19.30 -2.30
C ASN A 144 -23.69 18.30 -1.12
N ASN A 145 -23.45 17.02 -1.41
CA ASN A 145 -23.34 16.00 -0.39
C ASN A 145 -22.14 16.29 0.54
N PHE A 146 -21.00 16.64 -0.03
CA PHE A 146 -19.79 16.93 0.72
C PHE A 146 -19.96 18.11 1.70
N LEU A 147 -20.58 19.21 1.26
CA LEU A 147 -20.77 20.39 2.12
C LEU A 147 -21.75 20.12 3.26
N ASP A 148 -22.84 19.36 3.03
CA ASP A 148 -23.75 18.93 4.09
C ASP A 148 -23.02 18.08 5.14
N VAL A 149 -22.24 17.10 4.69
CA VAL A 149 -21.42 16.26 5.57
C VAL A 149 -20.41 17.09 6.36
N ALA A 150 -19.70 18.01 5.69
CA ALA A 150 -18.71 18.86 6.33
C ALA A 150 -19.33 19.77 7.40
N GLU A 151 -20.52 20.33 7.15
CA GLU A 151 -21.25 21.15 8.12
C GLU A 151 -21.65 20.34 9.36
N ARG A 152 -22.25 19.16 9.18
CA ARG A 152 -22.62 18.26 10.28
C ARG A 152 -21.43 17.85 11.12
N LEU A 153 -20.27 17.52 10.48
CA LEU A 153 -19.04 17.19 11.19
C LEU A 153 -18.48 18.40 11.97
N ASN A 154 -18.52 19.58 11.37
CA ASN A 154 -18.05 20.79 12.04
C ASN A 154 -18.93 21.15 13.26
N GLN A 155 -20.25 21.00 13.15
CA GLN A 155 -21.16 21.18 14.30
C GLN A 155 -20.86 20.21 15.43
N LYS A 156 -20.58 18.94 15.12
CA LYS A 156 -20.34 17.87 16.11
C LYS A 156 -18.94 17.92 16.72
N TYR A 157 -17.91 18.21 15.93
CA TYR A 157 -16.51 18.06 16.32
C TYR A 157 -15.67 19.33 16.26
N GLY A 158 -16.16 20.42 15.68
CA GLY A 158 -15.38 21.65 15.46
C GLY A 158 -14.75 22.23 16.73
N HIS A 159 -15.43 22.09 17.88
CA HIS A 159 -14.94 22.54 19.19
C HIS A 159 -13.83 21.66 19.79
N LYS A 160 -13.58 20.45 19.26
CA LYS A 160 -12.61 19.50 19.79
C LYS A 160 -11.21 19.66 19.21
N PHE A 161 -11.11 20.20 18.00
CA PHE A 161 -9.88 20.32 17.26
C PHE A 161 -9.41 21.77 17.14
N LEU A 162 -8.14 21.99 16.82
CA LEU A 162 -7.62 23.33 16.57
C LEU A 162 -8.43 24.01 15.47
N LYS A 163 -8.63 23.31 14.34
CA LYS A 163 -9.46 23.75 13.23
C LYS A 163 -9.82 22.58 12.30
N ILE A 164 -10.99 22.66 11.69
CA ILE A 164 -11.37 21.82 10.55
C ILE A 164 -11.34 22.72 9.32
N LEU A 165 -10.35 22.50 8.44
CA LEU A 165 -10.26 23.16 7.13
C LEU A 165 -11.03 22.33 6.10
N VAL A 166 -12.08 22.89 5.54
CA VAL A 166 -12.85 22.28 4.46
C VAL A 166 -12.34 22.81 3.14
N THR A 167 -11.88 21.92 2.25
CA THR A 167 -11.41 22.28 0.92
C THR A 167 -12.24 21.60 -0.15
N LEU A 168 -12.41 22.25 -1.29
CA LEU A 168 -13.22 21.73 -2.40
C LEU A 168 -12.40 21.80 -3.70
N HIS A 169 -11.83 20.67 -4.10
CA HIS A 169 -10.99 20.57 -5.27
C HIS A 169 -11.80 20.82 -6.56
N PRO A 170 -11.38 21.77 -7.43
CA PRO A 170 -12.06 22.05 -8.70
C PRO A 170 -12.01 20.86 -9.66
N GLN A 171 -12.97 20.84 -10.61
CA GLN A 171 -12.99 19.84 -11.68
C GLN A 171 -12.18 20.30 -12.90
N ASN A 172 -11.76 19.32 -13.71
CA ASN A 172 -11.20 19.53 -15.05
C ASN A 172 -9.96 20.42 -15.09
N LEU A 173 -9.14 20.38 -14.07
CA LEU A 173 -7.84 21.05 -14.09
C LEU A 173 -6.89 20.30 -15.05
N ALA A 174 -6.07 21.06 -15.77
CA ALA A 174 -5.09 20.50 -16.68
C ALA A 174 -4.00 19.72 -15.92
N ASP A 175 -3.47 18.67 -16.55
CA ASP A 175 -2.36 17.85 -16.03
C ASP A 175 -2.65 17.17 -14.68
N GLU A 176 -3.92 16.86 -14.40
CA GLU A 176 -4.36 16.14 -13.20
C GLU A 176 -5.15 14.88 -13.53
N ILE A 177 -4.98 13.86 -12.70
CA ILE A 177 -5.89 12.71 -12.67
C ILE A 177 -6.87 12.94 -11.52
N PRO A 178 -8.20 13.03 -11.78
CA PRO A 178 -9.19 13.18 -10.71
C PRO A 178 -9.08 12.03 -9.71
N GLY A 179 -8.81 12.33 -8.43
CA GLY A 179 -8.65 11.33 -7.39
C GLY A 179 -7.95 11.84 -6.13
N LYS A 180 -7.51 10.92 -5.27
CA LYS A 180 -6.90 11.24 -3.98
C LYS A 180 -5.69 12.17 -4.15
N GLY A 181 -4.73 11.83 -5.02
CA GLY A 181 -3.49 12.57 -5.20
C GLY A 181 -3.71 14.04 -5.56
N SER A 182 -4.53 14.33 -6.58
CA SER A 182 -4.87 15.71 -6.98
C SER A 182 -5.63 16.45 -5.89
N ASN A 183 -6.57 15.77 -5.21
CA ASN A 183 -7.36 16.36 -4.14
C ASN A 183 -6.47 16.78 -2.94
N ILE A 184 -5.60 15.90 -2.46
CA ILE A 184 -4.71 16.23 -1.32
C ILE A 184 -3.58 17.20 -1.72
N ASN A 185 -3.16 17.23 -2.99
CA ASN A 185 -2.23 18.27 -3.48
C ASN A 185 -2.88 19.66 -3.35
N TYR A 186 -4.09 19.81 -3.89
CA TYR A 186 -4.84 21.06 -3.79
C TYR A 186 -5.09 21.46 -2.33
N ALA A 187 -5.56 20.52 -1.52
CA ALA A 187 -5.82 20.73 -0.10
C ALA A 187 -4.54 21.10 0.67
N GLY A 188 -3.38 20.54 0.30
CA GLY A 188 -2.07 20.86 0.85
C GLY A 188 -1.70 22.32 0.67
N HIS A 189 -1.91 22.88 -0.51
CA HIS A 189 -1.67 24.30 -0.76
C HIS A 189 -2.64 25.21 0.01
N GLN A 190 -3.90 24.79 0.21
CA GLN A 190 -4.84 25.56 1.05
C GLN A 190 -4.47 25.48 2.55
N ALA A 191 -4.02 24.29 3.01
CA ALA A 191 -3.53 24.11 4.36
C ALA A 191 -2.26 24.94 4.63
N GLN A 192 -1.35 25.03 3.66
CA GLN A 192 -0.15 25.87 3.75
C GLN A 192 -0.51 27.33 4.01
N LYS A 193 -1.46 27.90 3.25
CA LYS A 193 -1.93 29.28 3.45
C LYS A 193 -2.47 29.49 4.87
N LEU A 194 -3.28 28.55 5.37
CA LEU A 194 -3.81 28.64 6.73
C LEU A 194 -2.71 28.55 7.79
N ILE A 195 -1.69 27.70 7.59
CA ILE A 195 -0.55 27.57 8.50
C ILE A 195 0.26 28.86 8.54
N ASP A 196 0.46 29.51 7.37
CA ASP A 196 1.14 30.80 7.26
C ASP A 196 0.34 31.91 8.00
N GLU A 197 -0.97 31.94 7.87
CA GLU A 197 -1.87 32.84 8.62
C GLU A 197 -1.78 32.62 10.13
N LEU A 198 -1.73 31.36 10.56
CA LEU A 198 -1.60 30.97 11.97
C LEU A 198 -0.17 31.16 12.51
N LYS A 199 0.79 31.44 11.65
CA LYS A 199 2.23 31.59 11.95
C LYS A 199 2.83 30.39 12.69
N ILE A 200 2.40 29.16 12.34
CA ILE A 200 2.94 27.93 12.91
C ILE A 200 4.20 27.54 12.12
N PRO A 201 5.37 27.37 12.76
CA PRO A 201 6.58 26.94 12.08
C PRO A 201 6.41 25.55 11.43
N TYR A 202 6.85 25.38 10.18
CA TYR A 202 6.70 24.13 9.42
C TYR A 202 7.37 22.94 10.09
N GLU A 203 8.47 23.16 10.80
CA GLU A 203 9.23 22.16 11.53
C GLU A 203 8.46 21.61 12.74
N LYS A 204 7.43 22.33 13.21
CA LYS A 204 6.57 21.94 14.33
C LYS A 204 5.29 21.24 13.87
N ILE A 205 5.20 20.85 12.60
CA ILE A 205 4.00 20.22 12.05
C ILE A 205 4.32 18.82 11.51
N ILE A 206 3.63 17.83 12.05
CA ILE A 206 3.64 16.46 11.58
C ILE A 206 2.40 16.24 10.73
N VAL A 207 2.60 15.87 9.45
CA VAL A 207 1.52 15.60 8.50
C VAL A 207 1.15 14.13 8.54
N SER A 208 -0.14 13.82 8.49
CA SER A 208 -0.67 12.47 8.26
C SER A 208 -1.62 12.48 7.07
N SER A 209 -1.42 11.58 6.10
CA SER A 209 -2.32 11.38 4.95
C SER A 209 -3.13 10.11 5.17
N PHE A 210 -4.37 10.23 5.60
CA PHE A 210 -5.26 9.11 5.89
C PHE A 210 -6.27 8.87 4.77
N ASP A 211 -6.68 7.62 4.60
CA ASP A 211 -7.92 7.34 3.89
C ASP A 211 -9.09 7.69 4.81
N ILE A 212 -10.21 8.13 4.22
CA ILE A 212 -11.34 8.68 4.98
C ILE A 212 -11.98 7.71 5.98
N ASP A 213 -11.75 6.40 5.84
CA ASP A 213 -12.22 5.35 6.75
C ASP A 213 -11.17 4.90 7.77
N THR A 214 -10.06 5.64 7.89
CA THR A 214 -8.99 5.31 8.83
C THR A 214 -9.38 5.65 10.25
N CYS A 215 -9.52 4.64 11.10
CA CYS A 215 -9.70 4.79 12.54
C CYS A 215 -8.37 4.52 13.24
N VAL A 216 -7.88 5.49 13.98
CA VAL A 216 -6.61 5.40 14.72
C VAL A 216 -6.81 4.73 16.08
N TYR A 217 -5.77 4.05 16.56
CA TYR A 217 -5.74 3.55 17.95
C TYR A 217 -5.44 4.69 18.93
N PRO A 218 -5.87 4.58 20.20
CA PRO A 218 -5.79 5.69 21.16
C PRO A 218 -4.41 6.33 21.28
N ASP A 219 -3.33 5.55 21.33
CA ASP A 219 -1.98 6.07 21.53
C ASP A 219 -1.22 6.38 20.21
N TYR A 220 -1.91 6.34 19.06
CA TYR A 220 -1.28 6.51 17.76
C TYR A 220 -0.48 7.82 17.64
N PHE A 221 -1.08 8.97 17.99
CA PHE A 221 -0.43 10.27 17.84
C PHE A 221 0.66 10.52 18.88
N ALA A 222 0.51 10.00 20.09
CA ALA A 222 1.55 10.06 21.10
C ALA A 222 2.79 9.26 20.65
N TYR A 223 2.58 8.05 20.12
CA TYR A 223 3.63 7.21 19.55
C TYR A 223 4.30 7.86 18.33
N LEU A 224 3.51 8.38 17.39
CA LEU A 224 4.02 9.08 16.22
C LEU A 224 4.90 10.27 16.62
N THR A 225 4.42 11.11 17.56
CA THR A 225 5.17 12.27 18.05
C THR A 225 6.46 11.83 18.76
N TYR A 226 6.40 10.79 19.60
CA TYR A 226 7.58 10.24 20.24
C TYR A 226 8.62 9.79 19.21
N LYS A 227 8.20 8.99 18.22
CA LYS A 227 9.09 8.52 17.13
C LYS A 227 9.67 9.67 16.30
N TYR A 228 8.85 10.67 15.99
CA TYR A 228 9.29 11.86 15.25
C TYR A 228 10.36 12.63 16.03
N LEU A 229 10.11 12.89 17.32
CA LEU A 229 11.03 13.66 18.16
C LEU A 229 12.33 12.92 18.50
N THR A 230 12.29 11.60 18.63
CA THR A 230 13.47 10.79 18.89
C THR A 230 14.26 10.42 17.65
N HIS A 231 13.71 10.64 16.46
CA HIS A 231 14.42 10.40 15.21
C HIS A 231 15.57 11.43 15.02
N PRO A 232 16.78 11.01 14.61
CA PRO A 232 17.91 11.94 14.42
C PRO A 232 17.65 13.02 13.37
N GLN A 233 16.93 12.67 12.32
CA GLN A 233 16.60 13.55 11.18
C GLN A 233 15.13 13.33 10.77
N PRO A 234 14.15 13.83 11.53
CA PRO A 234 12.73 13.54 11.29
C PRO A 234 12.21 14.10 9.96
N GLU A 235 12.87 15.12 9.41
CA GLU A 235 12.55 15.68 8.09
C GLU A 235 12.96 14.73 6.95
N HIS A 236 13.94 13.85 7.17
CA HIS A 236 14.39 12.86 6.19
C HIS A 236 13.70 11.50 6.38
N ALA A 237 12.54 11.49 7.03
CA ALA A 237 11.79 10.26 7.28
C ALA A 237 10.29 10.44 7.06
N SER A 238 9.67 9.39 6.54
CA SER A 238 8.24 9.14 6.68
C SER A 238 8.01 8.05 7.72
N PHE A 239 6.82 8.04 8.31
CA PHE A 239 6.42 7.11 9.35
C PHE A 239 5.21 6.31 8.85
N GLN A 240 5.36 4.98 8.74
CA GLN A 240 4.31 4.10 8.20
C GLN A 240 3.71 3.25 9.30
N PRO A 241 2.40 3.41 9.62
CA PRO A 241 1.73 2.55 10.58
C PRO A 241 1.39 1.18 10.01
N LEU A 242 1.15 0.25 10.91
CA LEU A 242 0.52 -1.02 10.61
C LEU A 242 -0.96 -0.78 10.27
N ALA A 243 -1.42 -1.28 9.14
CA ALA A 243 -2.82 -1.16 8.72
C ALA A 243 -3.57 -2.48 8.88
N PHE A 244 -4.65 -2.45 9.68
CA PHE A 244 -5.61 -3.54 9.82
C PHE A 244 -6.87 -3.23 9.01
N TYR A 245 -7.25 -4.13 8.11
CA TYR A 245 -8.51 -4.01 7.36
C TYR A 245 -9.63 -4.74 8.09
N HIS A 246 -10.09 -4.22 9.24
CA HIS A 246 -11.01 -4.95 10.09
C HIS A 246 -12.20 -4.14 10.64
N ASN A 247 -12.41 -2.87 10.24
CA ASN A 247 -13.54 -2.09 10.73
C ASN A 247 -14.91 -2.75 10.46
N ASN A 248 -15.02 -3.50 9.37
CA ASN A 248 -16.22 -4.23 8.94
C ASN A 248 -15.93 -5.71 8.61
N ILE A 249 -14.90 -6.30 9.21
CA ILE A 249 -14.43 -7.67 8.90
C ILE A 249 -15.48 -8.74 9.20
N TRP A 250 -16.33 -8.52 10.23
CA TRP A 250 -17.36 -9.47 10.63
C TRP A 250 -18.52 -9.55 9.65
N GLU A 251 -18.76 -8.52 8.85
CA GLU A 251 -19.78 -8.41 7.81
C GLU A 251 -19.29 -8.94 6.46
N SER A 252 -17.97 -8.91 6.25
CA SER A 252 -17.34 -9.26 4.98
C SER A 252 -17.47 -10.74 4.64
N ASP A 253 -17.43 -11.05 3.35
CA ASP A 253 -17.40 -12.44 2.86
C ASP A 253 -15.99 -13.08 3.05
N PRO A 254 -15.90 -14.43 3.03
CA PRO A 254 -14.64 -15.13 3.27
C PRO A 254 -13.52 -14.76 2.30
N VAL A 255 -13.82 -14.52 1.02
CA VAL A 255 -12.81 -14.14 0.00
C VAL A 255 -12.23 -12.78 0.31
N THR A 256 -13.08 -11.79 0.55
CA THR A 256 -12.67 -10.43 0.92
C THR A 256 -11.85 -10.43 2.22
N ARG A 257 -12.22 -11.25 3.22
CA ARG A 257 -11.45 -11.40 4.47
C ARG A 257 -10.05 -11.97 4.24
N VAL A 258 -9.90 -12.99 3.40
CA VAL A 258 -8.58 -13.57 3.09
C VAL A 258 -7.70 -12.54 2.41
N VAL A 259 -8.21 -11.79 1.43
CA VAL A 259 -7.45 -10.73 0.75
C VAL A 259 -7.05 -9.61 1.72
N ALA A 260 -7.98 -9.15 2.57
CA ALA A 260 -7.74 -8.10 3.55
C ALA A 260 -6.64 -8.50 4.56
N ASN A 261 -6.73 -9.71 5.14
CA ASN A 261 -5.73 -10.22 6.07
C ASN A 261 -4.38 -10.45 5.39
N SER A 262 -4.36 -10.96 4.14
CA SER A 262 -3.13 -11.14 3.38
C SER A 262 -2.40 -9.81 3.14
N THR A 263 -3.15 -8.74 2.87
CA THR A 263 -2.60 -7.37 2.74
C THR A 263 -2.02 -6.89 4.07
N THR A 264 -2.73 -7.09 5.18
CA THR A 264 -2.23 -6.77 6.52
C THR A 264 -0.92 -7.51 6.82
N PHE A 265 -0.84 -8.82 6.54
CA PHE A 265 0.37 -9.60 6.79
C PHE A 265 1.54 -9.21 5.91
N TRP A 266 1.27 -8.89 4.65
CA TRP A 266 2.29 -8.35 3.77
C TRP A 266 2.88 -7.05 4.34
N LEU A 267 2.03 -6.10 4.78
CA LEU A 267 2.50 -4.86 5.37
C LEU A 267 3.24 -5.09 6.69
N MET A 268 2.75 -5.99 7.57
CA MET A 268 3.46 -6.37 8.80
C MET A 268 4.87 -6.88 8.50
N THR A 269 4.99 -7.72 7.46
CA THR A 269 6.29 -8.25 7.04
C THR A 269 7.21 -7.13 6.54
N ASP A 270 6.69 -6.18 5.75
CA ASP A 270 7.47 -5.07 5.22
C ASP A 270 7.87 -4.06 6.31
N LEU A 271 7.04 -3.84 7.33
CA LEU A 271 7.41 -3.02 8.49
C LEU A 271 8.62 -3.56 9.26
N ALA A 272 8.80 -4.88 9.31
CA ALA A 272 9.98 -5.48 9.91
C ALA A 272 11.24 -5.40 9.03
N ARG A 273 11.11 -4.90 7.79
CA ARG A 273 12.18 -4.72 6.80
C ARG A 273 12.24 -3.26 6.36
N ASN A 274 12.45 -2.38 7.33
CA ASN A 274 12.40 -0.93 7.12
C ASN A 274 13.37 -0.41 6.06
N GLU A 275 14.44 -1.14 5.75
CA GLU A 275 15.41 -0.78 4.70
C GLU A 275 14.80 -0.75 3.29
N ARG A 276 13.69 -1.46 3.06
CA ARG A 276 12.97 -1.51 1.78
C ARG A 276 11.54 -0.97 1.84
N LEU A 277 11.14 -0.48 3.00
CA LEU A 277 9.78 0.00 3.22
C LEU A 277 9.48 1.23 2.37
N PHE A 278 8.31 1.23 1.74
CA PHE A 278 7.70 2.37 1.08
C PHE A 278 6.56 2.91 1.93
N THR A 279 6.14 4.14 1.67
CA THR A 279 4.89 4.66 2.24
C THR A 279 3.69 4.05 1.53
N PHE A 280 2.65 3.78 2.32
CA PHE A 280 1.33 3.36 1.87
C PHE A 280 0.29 4.28 2.50
N SER A 281 -1.00 3.96 2.37
CA SER A 281 -2.06 4.70 3.05
C SER A 281 -1.75 4.89 4.54
N SER A 282 -2.18 6.01 5.08
CA SER A 282 -2.04 6.40 6.49
C SER A 282 -0.61 6.72 6.95
N HIS A 283 0.29 7.02 6.01
CA HIS A 283 1.65 7.46 6.36
C HIS A 283 1.67 8.88 6.95
N SER A 284 2.72 9.16 7.70
CA SER A 284 2.99 10.48 8.26
C SER A 284 4.40 10.95 7.90
N MET A 285 4.63 12.29 7.88
CA MET A 285 5.92 12.89 7.52
C MET A 285 6.02 14.33 8.03
N SER A 286 7.19 14.94 7.92
CA SER A 286 7.38 16.37 8.19
C SER A 286 6.62 17.24 7.18
N PHE A 287 5.93 18.27 7.65
CA PHE A 287 5.32 19.28 6.76
C PHE A 287 6.37 20.06 5.96
N ASN A 288 7.51 20.36 6.58
CA ASN A 288 8.62 21.02 5.90
C ASN A 288 9.14 20.19 4.72
N ALA A 289 9.28 18.87 4.89
CA ALA A 289 9.63 17.96 3.80
C ALA A 289 8.57 17.93 2.70
N LEU A 290 7.28 17.87 3.08
CA LEU A 290 6.16 17.86 2.14
C LEU A 290 6.13 19.13 1.27
N VAL A 291 6.33 20.30 1.88
CA VAL A 291 6.41 21.59 1.16
C VAL A 291 7.61 21.61 0.21
N LYS A 292 8.80 21.17 0.67
CA LYS A 292 10.03 21.13 -0.14
C LYS A 292 9.90 20.25 -1.39
N VAL A 293 9.14 19.16 -1.34
CA VAL A 293 8.92 18.29 -2.52
C VAL A 293 7.73 18.71 -3.37
N GLY A 294 7.00 19.78 -3.01
CA GLY A 294 5.88 20.33 -3.78
C GLY A 294 4.58 19.57 -3.60
N PHE A 295 4.36 18.97 -2.43
CA PHE A 295 3.20 18.13 -2.10
C PHE A 295 3.13 16.83 -2.92
N TRP A 296 2.01 16.10 -2.84
CA TRP A 296 1.79 14.86 -3.61
C TRP A 296 1.66 15.16 -5.10
N GLU A 297 2.19 14.29 -5.95
CA GLU A 297 1.96 14.40 -7.41
C GLU A 297 0.46 14.24 -7.73
N LYS A 298 -0.05 15.08 -8.64
CA LYS A 298 -1.46 15.21 -8.99
C LYS A 298 -1.89 14.42 -10.23
N ASN A 299 -0.93 13.86 -10.95
CA ASN A 299 -1.13 13.11 -12.20
C ASN A 299 -0.86 11.62 -12.04
N ILE A 300 -1.10 11.07 -10.83
CA ILE A 300 -0.78 9.69 -10.46
C ILE A 300 -1.94 9.02 -9.72
N VAL A 301 -1.98 7.68 -9.78
CA VAL A 301 -2.98 6.85 -9.12
C VAL A 301 -2.46 6.27 -7.79
N THR A 302 -1.14 6.20 -7.62
CA THR A 302 -0.44 5.60 -6.47
C THR A 302 0.32 6.66 -5.67
N ASP A 303 -0.40 7.73 -5.30
CA ASP A 303 0.12 8.91 -4.60
C ASP A 303 0.81 8.56 -3.27
N ASP A 304 0.23 7.65 -2.49
CA ASP A 304 0.77 7.25 -1.17
C ASP A 304 2.19 6.69 -1.24
N SER A 305 2.52 5.89 -2.26
CA SER A 305 3.87 5.35 -2.44
C SER A 305 4.78 6.25 -3.27
N ARG A 306 4.20 7.11 -4.12
CA ARG A 306 4.95 8.06 -4.92
C ARG A 306 5.61 9.14 -4.08
N ILE A 307 4.97 9.61 -3.01
CA ILE A 307 5.54 10.66 -2.15
C ILE A 307 6.88 10.23 -1.54
N PHE A 308 7.04 8.94 -1.18
CA PHE A 308 8.34 8.41 -0.76
C PHE A 308 9.42 8.62 -1.83
N LEU A 309 9.11 8.29 -3.09
CA LEU A 309 10.06 8.46 -4.19
C LEU A 309 10.38 9.93 -4.48
N GLN A 310 9.41 10.84 -4.35
CA GLN A 310 9.64 12.27 -4.46
C GLN A 310 10.65 12.73 -3.40
N CYS A 311 10.45 12.35 -2.14
CA CYS A 311 11.37 12.65 -1.05
C CYS A 311 12.73 11.98 -1.24
N LEU A 312 12.78 10.71 -1.62
CA LEU A 312 14.01 9.96 -1.87
C LEU A 312 14.89 10.64 -2.94
N LEU A 313 14.28 11.15 -4.00
CA LEU A 313 14.96 11.89 -5.05
C LEU A 313 15.41 13.28 -4.58
N HIS A 314 14.53 14.01 -3.90
CA HIS A 314 14.82 15.35 -3.38
C HIS A 314 16.04 15.34 -2.44
N TYR A 315 16.07 14.39 -1.51
CA TYR A 315 17.16 14.22 -0.55
C TYR A 315 18.32 13.35 -1.08
N ASN A 316 18.42 13.13 -2.39
CA ASN A 316 19.50 12.36 -3.04
C ASN A 316 19.74 10.97 -2.42
N GLY A 317 18.67 10.30 -2.04
CA GLY A 317 18.70 8.98 -1.42
C GLY A 317 18.84 8.99 0.10
N ASP A 318 18.95 10.14 0.73
CA ASP A 318 18.96 10.27 2.20
C ASP A 318 17.55 10.49 2.75
N TYR A 319 16.67 9.54 2.46
CA TYR A 319 15.29 9.49 2.95
C TYR A 319 14.88 8.05 3.18
N LYS A 320 14.13 7.79 4.23
CA LYS A 320 13.69 6.44 4.59
C LYS A 320 12.27 6.43 5.19
N VAL A 321 11.71 5.25 5.33
CA VAL A 321 10.43 5.04 6.00
C VAL A 321 10.67 4.30 7.31
N GLU A 322 10.22 4.89 8.41
CA GLU A 322 10.27 4.31 9.75
C GLU A 322 8.96 3.60 10.07
N PRO A 323 9.00 2.37 10.59
CA PRO A 323 7.80 1.64 10.95
C PRO A 323 7.17 2.14 12.24
N LEU A 324 5.84 2.23 12.26
CA LEU A 324 5.04 2.44 13.45
C LEU A 324 4.26 1.15 13.77
N TYR A 325 4.55 0.54 14.92
CA TYR A 325 3.91 -0.72 15.33
C TYR A 325 2.59 -0.54 16.08
N ILE A 326 2.09 0.69 16.23
CA ILE A 326 0.70 0.95 16.64
C ILE A 326 -0.17 1.05 15.38
N PRO A 327 -1.27 0.27 15.28
CA PRO A 327 -2.03 0.18 14.06
C PRO A 327 -3.01 1.33 13.86
N VAL A 328 -3.39 1.49 12.61
CA VAL A 328 -4.65 2.09 12.19
C VAL A 328 -5.57 1.00 11.65
N SER A 329 -6.88 1.22 11.68
CA SER A 329 -7.84 0.27 11.12
C SER A 329 -8.67 0.91 10.02
N MET A 330 -8.96 0.14 8.97
CA MET A 330 -9.68 0.56 7.77
C MET A 330 -10.77 -0.45 7.40
N ASN A 331 -11.63 -0.08 6.47
CA ASN A 331 -12.66 -0.98 5.96
C ASN A 331 -12.08 -1.98 4.97
N THR A 332 -12.63 -3.21 4.98
CA THR A 332 -12.52 -4.14 3.84
C THR A 332 -13.38 -3.66 2.68
N VAL A 333 -13.17 -4.22 1.50
CA VAL A 333 -13.97 -3.94 0.29
C VAL A 333 -15.27 -4.77 0.31
N TYR A 334 -16.13 -4.52 1.27
CA TYR A 334 -17.43 -5.17 1.35
C TYR A 334 -18.55 -4.23 0.93
N MET A 335 -19.38 -4.68 -0.02
CA MET A 335 -20.45 -3.87 -0.65
C MET A 335 -21.87 -4.34 -0.28
N GLY A 336 -22.03 -5.25 0.69
CA GLY A 336 -23.31 -5.87 1.02
C GLY A 336 -23.73 -6.99 0.07
N HIS A 337 -23.09 -7.15 -1.08
CA HIS A 337 -23.34 -8.18 -2.07
C HIS A 337 -22.06 -8.85 -2.53
N PHE A 338 -22.02 -10.18 -2.52
CA PHE A 338 -20.82 -10.97 -2.80
C PHE A 338 -20.16 -10.61 -4.14
N TRP A 339 -20.86 -10.69 -5.27
CA TRP A 339 -20.29 -10.44 -6.59
C TRP A 339 -19.81 -8.98 -6.78
N GLN A 340 -20.52 -8.03 -6.17
CA GLN A 340 -20.12 -6.62 -6.22
C GLN A 340 -18.84 -6.40 -5.38
N SER A 341 -18.73 -7.04 -4.23
CA SER A 341 -17.50 -7.02 -3.40
C SER A 341 -16.31 -7.59 -4.16
N LEU A 342 -16.46 -8.75 -4.82
CA LEU A 342 -15.41 -9.36 -5.62
C LEU A 342 -14.96 -8.47 -6.78
N LYS A 343 -15.91 -7.86 -7.51
CA LYS A 343 -15.60 -6.93 -8.61
C LYS A 343 -14.83 -5.71 -8.12
N ASN A 344 -15.23 -5.15 -6.98
CA ASN A 344 -14.57 -3.99 -6.38
C ASN A 344 -13.21 -4.39 -5.78
N GLN A 345 -13.09 -5.57 -5.19
CA GLN A 345 -11.82 -6.13 -4.71
C GLN A 345 -10.81 -6.27 -5.86
N TYR A 346 -11.23 -6.81 -7.01
CA TYR A 346 -10.37 -6.91 -8.19
C TYR A 346 -9.88 -5.54 -8.65
N LYS A 347 -10.77 -4.56 -8.74
CA LYS A 347 -10.42 -3.19 -9.16
C LYS A 347 -9.47 -2.52 -8.18
N GLN A 348 -9.65 -2.73 -6.86
CA GLN A 348 -8.75 -2.20 -5.84
C GLN A 348 -7.35 -2.81 -5.98
N MET A 349 -7.26 -4.15 -6.10
CA MET A 349 -5.98 -4.84 -6.26
C MET A 349 -5.27 -4.41 -7.54
N ARG A 350 -6.01 -4.22 -8.65
CA ARG A 350 -5.44 -3.70 -9.89
C ARG A 350 -4.92 -2.26 -9.73
N ARG A 351 -5.61 -1.41 -8.98
CA ARG A 351 -5.16 -0.07 -8.66
C ARG A 351 -3.86 -0.10 -7.85
N TRP A 352 -3.75 -0.98 -6.87
CA TRP A 352 -2.52 -1.13 -6.10
C TRP A 352 -1.36 -1.68 -6.95
N ALA A 353 -1.65 -2.66 -7.80
CA ALA A 353 -0.67 -3.21 -8.73
C ALA A 353 -0.20 -2.19 -9.80
N TRP A 354 -0.94 -1.10 -10.00
CA TRP A 354 -0.50 0.02 -10.84
C TRP A 354 0.77 0.69 -10.32
N GLY A 355 1.18 0.43 -9.09
CA GLY A 355 2.51 0.80 -8.56
C GLY A 355 3.68 0.36 -9.43
N ALA A 356 3.49 -0.51 -10.42
CA ALA A 356 4.47 -0.78 -11.49
C ALA A 356 4.91 0.49 -12.24
N GLU A 357 4.11 1.56 -12.27
CA GLU A 357 4.46 2.87 -12.84
C GLU A 357 5.62 3.58 -12.11
N HIS A 358 6.01 3.12 -10.91
CA HIS A 358 7.19 3.63 -10.23
C HIS A 358 8.50 3.24 -10.93
N ILE A 359 8.52 2.13 -11.67
CA ILE A 359 9.71 1.68 -12.41
C ILE A 359 10.12 2.68 -13.49
N PRO A 360 9.24 3.06 -14.46
CA PRO A 360 9.57 4.11 -15.41
C PRO A 360 9.87 5.45 -14.74
N TYR A 361 9.17 5.80 -13.65
CA TYR A 361 9.46 7.03 -12.91
C TYR A 361 10.89 7.05 -12.37
N MET A 362 11.34 5.98 -11.71
CA MET A 362 12.71 5.87 -11.20
C MET A 362 13.72 5.93 -12.34
N LEU A 363 13.52 5.16 -13.41
CA LEU A 363 14.45 5.10 -14.56
C LEU A 363 14.59 6.45 -15.26
N LEU A 364 13.51 7.24 -15.34
CA LEU A 364 13.51 8.57 -15.95
C LEU A 364 14.16 9.64 -15.05
N ASN A 365 14.03 9.52 -13.74
CA ASN A 365 14.47 10.54 -12.81
C ASN A 365 15.86 10.27 -12.20
N TYR A 366 16.29 9.03 -12.05
CA TYR A 366 17.62 8.71 -11.52
C TYR A 366 18.81 9.40 -12.24
N PRO A 367 18.80 9.55 -13.58
CA PRO A 367 19.84 10.32 -14.26
C PRO A 367 19.88 11.80 -13.88
N LYS A 368 18.73 12.38 -13.48
CA LYS A 368 18.62 13.79 -13.08
C LYS A 368 19.15 14.04 -11.66
N HIS A 369 19.40 12.99 -10.88
CA HIS A 369 19.90 13.04 -9.50
C HIS A 369 21.28 12.36 -9.38
N PRO A 370 22.36 12.94 -9.95
CA PRO A 370 23.68 12.30 -9.98
C PRO A 370 24.31 12.14 -8.59
N ARG A 371 23.90 12.96 -7.62
CA ARG A 371 24.39 12.88 -6.22
C ARG A 371 23.84 11.66 -5.46
N MET A 372 22.72 11.09 -5.90
CA MET A 372 22.18 9.88 -5.28
C MET A 372 23.09 8.68 -5.56
N PRO A 373 23.53 7.92 -4.53
CA PRO A 373 24.43 6.78 -4.70
C PRO A 373 23.84 5.69 -5.62
N PHE A 374 24.66 5.15 -6.53
CA PHE A 374 24.25 4.12 -7.48
C PHE A 374 23.68 2.87 -6.79
N LYS A 375 24.29 2.44 -5.66
CA LYS A 375 23.78 1.31 -4.87
C LYS A 375 22.34 1.52 -4.42
N LYS A 376 21.97 2.73 -3.95
CA LYS A 376 20.59 3.05 -3.55
C LYS A 376 19.64 3.07 -4.73
N LYS A 377 20.05 3.65 -5.88
CA LYS A 377 19.25 3.63 -7.13
C LYS A 377 18.93 2.20 -7.57
N TRP A 378 19.95 1.35 -7.63
CA TRP A 378 19.79 -0.04 -8.01
C TRP A 378 18.96 -0.82 -7.00
N TYR A 379 19.20 -0.61 -5.70
CA TYR A 379 18.47 -1.30 -4.63
C TYR A 379 16.96 -1.06 -4.70
N TYR A 380 16.52 0.21 -4.76
CA TYR A 380 15.10 0.52 -4.85
C TYR A 380 14.46 0.09 -6.18
N LEU A 381 15.18 0.26 -7.28
CA LEU A 381 14.70 -0.20 -8.59
C LEU A 381 14.52 -1.72 -8.63
N PHE A 382 15.52 -2.46 -8.15
CA PHE A 382 15.46 -3.93 -8.10
C PHE A 382 14.34 -4.42 -7.20
N ASN A 383 14.21 -3.87 -5.98
CA ASN A 383 13.14 -4.25 -5.05
C ASN A 383 11.75 -3.99 -5.65
N GLN A 384 11.57 -2.87 -6.32
CA GLN A 384 10.30 -2.54 -6.96
C GLN A 384 10.01 -3.48 -8.14
N LEU A 385 11.01 -3.71 -9.00
CA LEU A 385 10.86 -4.60 -10.15
C LEU A 385 10.58 -6.05 -9.70
N GLU A 386 11.37 -6.55 -8.74
CA GLU A 386 11.20 -7.89 -8.16
C GLU A 386 9.80 -8.03 -7.52
N GLY A 387 9.35 -7.02 -6.76
CA GLY A 387 8.06 -7.05 -6.10
C GLY A 387 6.88 -7.15 -7.08
N VAL A 388 6.83 -6.28 -8.10
CA VAL A 388 5.74 -6.30 -9.09
C VAL A 388 5.80 -7.52 -10.00
N TYR A 389 7.00 -8.00 -10.33
CA TYR A 389 7.21 -9.22 -11.10
C TYR A 389 6.74 -10.46 -10.34
N SER A 390 7.19 -10.63 -9.11
CA SER A 390 6.81 -11.76 -8.26
C SER A 390 5.32 -11.80 -8.00
N TRP A 391 4.71 -10.64 -7.74
CA TRP A 391 3.26 -10.53 -7.52
C TRP A 391 2.46 -11.04 -8.71
N ALA A 392 2.89 -10.71 -9.94
CA ALA A 392 2.23 -11.16 -11.16
C ALA A 392 2.48 -12.64 -11.48
N THR A 393 3.69 -13.15 -11.27
CA THR A 393 4.12 -14.44 -11.84
C THR A 393 4.03 -15.61 -10.87
N ALA A 394 4.40 -15.41 -9.61
CA ALA A 394 4.64 -16.53 -8.70
C ALA A 394 3.42 -17.42 -8.45
N PRO A 395 2.21 -16.91 -8.15
CA PRO A 395 1.06 -17.79 -7.93
C PRO A 395 0.70 -18.64 -9.15
N LEU A 396 0.84 -18.09 -10.36
CA LEU A 396 0.57 -18.85 -11.59
C LEU A 396 1.64 -19.90 -11.87
N LEU A 397 2.91 -19.60 -11.61
CA LEU A 397 3.99 -20.58 -11.76
C LEU A 397 3.84 -21.73 -10.76
N ILE A 398 3.59 -21.42 -9.48
CA ILE A 398 3.47 -22.43 -8.42
C ILE A 398 2.24 -23.32 -8.61
N PHE A 399 1.05 -22.71 -8.80
CA PHE A 399 -0.21 -23.46 -8.73
C PHE A 399 -0.69 -24.01 -10.08
N ILE A 400 -0.23 -23.47 -11.21
CA ILE A 400 -0.73 -23.84 -12.54
C ILE A 400 0.40 -24.34 -13.43
N LEU A 401 1.33 -23.47 -13.82
CA LEU A 401 2.34 -23.76 -14.83
C LEU A 401 3.41 -24.75 -14.35
N GLY A 402 3.66 -24.84 -13.04
CA GLY A 402 4.64 -25.77 -12.48
C GLY A 402 4.33 -27.24 -12.70
N ARG A 403 3.07 -27.58 -12.96
CA ARG A 403 2.67 -28.97 -13.28
C ARG A 403 2.71 -29.29 -14.76
N LEU A 404 2.74 -28.28 -15.62
CA LEU A 404 2.69 -28.45 -17.07
C LEU A 404 3.80 -29.36 -17.64
N PRO A 405 5.09 -29.19 -17.28
CA PRO A 405 6.16 -30.02 -17.82
C PRO A 405 6.04 -31.48 -17.40
N LEU A 406 5.52 -31.77 -16.20
CA LEU A 406 5.26 -33.17 -15.78
C LEU A 406 4.17 -33.85 -16.62
N MET A 407 3.20 -33.09 -17.10
CA MET A 407 2.10 -33.60 -17.94
C MET A 407 2.55 -33.79 -19.39
N LEU A 408 3.56 -33.08 -19.86
CA LEU A 408 4.04 -33.08 -21.25
C LEU A 408 5.24 -33.97 -21.47
N ALA A 409 5.95 -34.40 -20.43
CA ALA A 409 7.09 -35.29 -20.52
C ALA A 409 6.69 -36.61 -21.20
N ASP A 410 7.48 -37.05 -22.19
CA ASP A 410 7.27 -38.33 -22.89
C ASP A 410 7.68 -39.53 -22.01
N LYS A 411 7.42 -40.76 -22.49
CA LYS A 411 7.75 -42.00 -21.73
C LYS A 411 9.23 -42.14 -21.40
N SER A 412 10.12 -41.69 -22.29
CA SER A 412 11.57 -41.70 -22.07
C SER A 412 11.96 -40.72 -20.99
N GLU A 413 11.44 -39.50 -21.05
CA GLU A 413 11.69 -38.44 -20.05
C GLU A 413 11.08 -38.80 -18.68
N GLN A 414 9.87 -39.38 -18.65
CA GLN A 414 9.22 -39.86 -17.44
C GLN A 414 9.99 -40.97 -16.74
N SER A 415 10.81 -41.74 -17.46
CA SER A 415 11.67 -42.76 -16.88
C SER A 415 12.93 -42.23 -16.19
N THR A 416 13.22 -40.93 -16.36
CA THR A 416 14.37 -40.28 -15.70
C THR A 416 14.13 -40.12 -14.20
N MET A 417 15.21 -40.20 -13.41
CA MET A 417 15.17 -40.02 -11.95
C MET A 417 14.55 -38.66 -11.56
N VAL A 418 14.84 -37.62 -12.33
CA VAL A 418 14.30 -36.26 -12.09
C VAL A 418 12.79 -36.24 -12.24
N ALA A 419 12.26 -36.75 -13.35
CA ALA A 419 10.81 -36.74 -13.60
C ALA A 419 10.05 -37.64 -12.62
N GLN A 420 10.59 -38.77 -12.23
CA GLN A 420 9.99 -39.71 -11.27
C GLN A 420 9.91 -39.11 -9.86
N ASN A 421 10.93 -38.36 -9.42
CA ASN A 421 10.97 -37.77 -8.08
C ASN A 421 10.32 -36.38 -8.01
N ALA A 422 10.17 -35.69 -9.13
CA ALA A 422 9.63 -34.32 -9.12
C ALA A 422 8.25 -34.20 -8.45
N PRO A 423 7.24 -35.07 -8.67
CA PRO A 423 5.95 -34.99 -8.01
C PRO A 423 6.09 -35.02 -6.47
N PHE A 424 6.92 -35.92 -5.95
CA PHE A 424 7.18 -36.06 -4.51
C PHE A 424 7.89 -34.82 -3.96
N ILE A 425 8.92 -34.32 -4.66
CA ILE A 425 9.64 -33.10 -4.22
C ILE A 425 8.68 -31.91 -4.17
N LEU A 426 7.89 -31.69 -5.22
CA LEU A 426 6.91 -30.59 -5.25
C LEU A 426 5.85 -30.74 -4.16
N GLU A 427 5.38 -31.95 -3.88
CA GLU A 427 4.45 -32.23 -2.80
C GLU A 427 5.06 -31.88 -1.43
N TYR A 428 6.31 -32.31 -1.18
CA TYR A 428 7.02 -31.96 0.08
C TYR A 428 7.18 -30.45 0.20
N LEU A 429 7.61 -29.73 -0.84
CA LEU A 429 7.75 -28.28 -0.82
C LEU A 429 6.41 -27.59 -0.52
N MET A 430 5.33 -28.05 -1.13
CA MET A 430 3.97 -27.53 -0.86
C MET A 430 3.51 -27.81 0.57
N ASN A 431 3.74 -29.01 1.10
CA ASN A 431 3.40 -29.37 2.48
C ASN A 431 4.15 -28.48 3.49
N PHE A 432 5.44 -28.21 3.28
CA PHE A 432 6.17 -27.24 4.10
C PHE A 432 5.66 -25.81 3.96
N ALA A 433 5.25 -25.39 2.75
CA ALA A 433 4.65 -24.06 2.54
C ALA A 433 3.29 -23.91 3.28
N MET A 434 2.55 -25.01 3.49
CA MET A 434 1.29 -24.98 4.27
C MET A 434 1.48 -24.54 5.71
N ILE A 435 2.67 -24.67 6.30
CA ILE A 435 2.98 -24.11 7.64
C ILE A 435 2.72 -22.59 7.62
N GLY A 436 3.11 -21.88 6.55
CA GLY A 436 2.81 -20.46 6.39
C GLY A 436 1.29 -20.17 6.37
N LEU A 437 0.51 -21.04 5.74
CA LEU A 437 -0.95 -20.93 5.71
C LEU A 437 -1.57 -21.09 7.12
N ILE A 438 -1.12 -22.11 7.87
CA ILE A 438 -1.59 -22.35 9.24
C ILE A 438 -1.26 -21.16 10.13
N LEU A 439 -0.05 -20.65 10.06
CA LEU A 439 0.36 -19.45 10.82
C LEU A 439 -0.49 -18.22 10.42
N SER A 440 -0.77 -18.05 9.13
CA SER A 440 -1.66 -16.98 8.66
C SER A 440 -3.08 -17.10 9.24
N ALA A 441 -3.62 -18.32 9.31
CA ALA A 441 -4.92 -18.58 9.94
C ALA A 441 -4.92 -18.23 11.43
N ILE A 442 -3.86 -18.59 12.15
CA ILE A 442 -3.68 -18.26 13.58
C ILE A 442 -3.61 -16.73 13.74
N PHE A 443 -2.70 -16.06 13.02
CA PHE A 443 -2.54 -14.61 13.15
C PHE A 443 -3.78 -13.84 12.77
N SER A 444 -4.50 -14.25 11.71
CA SER A 444 -5.76 -13.60 11.33
C SER A 444 -6.79 -13.65 12.45
N THR A 445 -6.81 -14.74 13.21
CA THR A 445 -7.70 -14.88 14.37
C THR A 445 -7.26 -13.99 15.54
N LEU A 446 -5.94 -13.89 15.78
CA LEU A 446 -5.37 -13.10 16.89
C LEU A 446 -5.51 -11.58 16.70
N ILE A 447 -5.62 -11.09 15.48
CA ILE A 447 -5.81 -9.66 15.18
C ILE A 447 -7.27 -9.25 15.05
N LEU A 448 -8.23 -10.20 15.12
CA LEU A 448 -9.65 -9.87 14.99
C LEU A 448 -10.10 -8.91 16.10
N PRO A 449 -10.91 -7.91 15.75
CA PRO A 449 -11.59 -7.08 16.74
C PRO A 449 -12.62 -7.91 17.52
N GLN A 450 -13.07 -7.38 18.64
CA GLN A 450 -14.10 -8.05 19.46
C GLN A 450 -15.29 -8.47 18.60
N LYS A 451 -15.71 -9.73 18.79
CA LYS A 451 -16.85 -10.30 18.05
C LYS A 451 -18.14 -9.57 18.46
N PRO A 452 -18.93 -9.06 17.51
CA PRO A 452 -20.26 -8.51 17.81
C PRO A 452 -21.18 -9.55 18.47
N LYS A 453 -22.02 -9.11 19.41
CA LYS A 453 -22.92 -10.00 20.18
C LYS A 453 -23.91 -10.76 19.30
N ASN A 454 -24.30 -10.19 18.16
CA ASN A 454 -25.25 -10.77 17.20
C ASN A 454 -24.63 -11.83 16.27
N LYS A 455 -23.31 -12.06 16.32
CA LYS A 455 -22.63 -13.08 15.51
C LYS A 455 -22.45 -14.39 16.28
N SER A 456 -22.71 -15.53 15.61
CA SER A 456 -22.52 -16.87 16.17
C SER A 456 -21.04 -17.17 16.44
N TRP A 457 -20.73 -18.06 17.39
CA TRP A 457 -19.40 -18.58 17.62
C TRP A 457 -18.86 -19.40 16.42
N LEU A 458 -19.74 -19.93 15.58
CA LEU A 458 -19.38 -20.64 14.33
C LEU A 458 -18.58 -19.79 13.33
N TYR A 459 -18.56 -18.48 13.51
CA TYR A 459 -17.70 -17.62 12.69
C TYR A 459 -16.20 -17.88 12.88
N TYR A 460 -15.74 -18.31 14.09
CA TYR A 460 -14.32 -18.60 14.33
C TYR A 460 -13.81 -19.78 13.46
N PRO A 461 -14.46 -20.97 13.43
CA PRO A 461 -14.04 -22.00 12.48
C PRO A 461 -14.11 -21.56 11.03
N ILE A 462 -15.10 -20.76 10.63
CA ILE A 462 -15.15 -20.19 9.28
C ILE A 462 -13.94 -19.28 9.02
N MET A 463 -13.54 -18.44 9.98
CA MET A 463 -12.35 -17.57 9.87
C MET A 463 -11.04 -18.37 9.68
N VAL A 464 -10.95 -19.58 10.20
CA VAL A 464 -9.82 -20.50 9.99
C VAL A 464 -9.94 -21.20 8.64
N LEU A 465 -11.08 -21.82 8.35
CA LEU A 465 -11.28 -22.61 7.12
C LEU A 465 -11.23 -21.77 5.85
N GLN A 466 -11.59 -20.48 5.90
CA GLN A 466 -11.49 -19.59 4.72
C GLN A 466 -10.08 -19.50 4.13
N TRP A 467 -9.03 -19.83 4.90
CA TRP A 467 -7.66 -19.84 4.40
C TRP A 467 -7.38 -20.91 3.35
N LEU A 468 -8.25 -21.92 3.23
CA LEU A 468 -8.23 -22.86 2.11
C LEU A 468 -8.48 -22.16 0.75
N LEU A 469 -9.10 -20.96 0.77
CA LEU A 469 -9.28 -20.13 -0.43
C LEU A 469 -8.00 -19.37 -0.83
N PHE A 470 -6.95 -19.40 -0.03
CA PHE A 470 -5.73 -18.61 -0.24
C PHE A 470 -5.11 -18.81 -1.64
N PRO A 471 -4.91 -20.05 -2.17
CA PRO A 471 -4.38 -20.23 -3.52
C PRO A 471 -5.24 -19.56 -4.60
N VAL A 472 -6.57 -19.67 -4.48
CA VAL A 472 -7.52 -19.07 -5.42
C VAL A 472 -7.46 -17.54 -5.32
N THR A 473 -7.42 -16.98 -4.10
CA THR A 473 -7.36 -15.53 -3.90
C THR A 473 -6.03 -14.94 -4.37
N MET A 474 -4.93 -15.66 -4.22
CA MET A 474 -3.60 -15.24 -4.72
C MET A 474 -3.57 -15.16 -6.24
N ILE A 475 -4.29 -16.02 -6.94
CA ILE A 475 -4.42 -15.96 -8.40
C ILE A 475 -5.42 -14.86 -8.79
N ALA A 476 -6.66 -14.96 -8.32
CA ALA A 476 -7.77 -14.12 -8.78
C ALA A 476 -7.63 -12.64 -8.37
N PHE A 477 -7.09 -12.36 -7.18
CA PHE A 477 -6.93 -11.02 -6.60
C PHE A 477 -5.47 -10.61 -6.39
N GLY A 478 -4.52 -11.49 -6.65
CA GLY A 478 -3.09 -11.18 -6.70
C GLY A 478 -2.59 -11.07 -8.14
N SER A 479 -2.31 -12.23 -8.78
CA SER A 479 -1.65 -12.28 -10.10
C SER A 479 -2.46 -11.64 -11.21
N LEU A 480 -3.75 -11.98 -11.37
CA LEU A 480 -4.55 -11.46 -12.49
C LEU A 480 -4.68 -9.93 -12.49
N PRO A 481 -4.98 -9.26 -11.35
CA PRO A 481 -4.98 -7.80 -11.32
C PRO A 481 -3.60 -7.19 -11.58
N ALA A 482 -2.51 -7.84 -11.14
CA ALA A 482 -1.15 -7.37 -11.36
C ALA A 482 -0.75 -7.48 -12.85
N ILE A 483 -1.10 -8.58 -13.52
CA ILE A 483 -0.90 -8.75 -14.96
C ILE A 483 -1.72 -7.72 -15.75
N ASP A 484 -3.01 -7.53 -15.38
CA ASP A 484 -3.90 -6.54 -16.02
C ASP A 484 -3.31 -5.13 -15.90
N ALA A 485 -2.88 -4.71 -14.70
CA ALA A 485 -2.29 -3.40 -14.47
C ALA A 485 -1.01 -3.19 -15.30
N GLN A 486 -0.07 -4.12 -15.25
CA GLN A 486 1.20 -4.03 -15.96
C GLN A 486 1.00 -4.07 -17.48
N THR A 487 0.08 -4.91 -17.98
CA THR A 487 -0.25 -4.97 -19.41
C THR A 487 -0.88 -3.67 -19.89
N ARG A 488 -1.75 -3.05 -19.11
CA ARG A 488 -2.32 -1.73 -19.43
C ARG A 488 -1.25 -0.64 -19.45
N LEU A 489 -0.30 -0.67 -18.53
CA LEU A 489 0.85 0.24 -18.53
C LEU A 489 1.68 0.05 -19.81
N MET A 490 1.93 -1.21 -20.19
CA MET A 490 2.62 -1.56 -21.43
C MET A 490 1.88 -1.05 -22.69
N ILE A 491 0.55 -1.20 -22.76
CA ILE A 491 -0.25 -0.72 -23.89
C ILE A 491 -0.27 0.82 -23.91
N GLY A 492 -0.51 1.46 -22.76
CA GLY A 492 -0.58 2.91 -22.61
C GLY A 492 -1.85 3.53 -23.23
N GLY A 493 -1.81 4.83 -23.48
CA GLY A 493 -2.93 5.56 -24.11
C GLY A 493 -4.24 5.37 -23.35
N LYS A 494 -5.33 5.02 -24.06
CA LYS A 494 -6.66 4.79 -23.48
C LYS A 494 -6.73 3.59 -22.51
N ALA A 495 -5.74 2.70 -22.53
CA ALA A 495 -5.68 1.57 -21.60
C ALA A 495 -5.17 1.94 -20.21
N ARG A 496 -4.51 3.11 -20.04
CA ARG A 496 -4.04 3.60 -18.73
C ARG A 496 -5.20 3.68 -17.74
N LEU A 497 -4.87 3.33 -16.48
CA LEU A 497 -5.85 3.47 -15.39
C LEU A 497 -6.02 4.95 -15.03
N GLY A 498 -7.28 5.40 -14.98
CA GLY A 498 -7.65 6.55 -14.19
C GLY A 498 -7.86 6.16 -12.74
N PHE A 499 -7.94 7.13 -11.85
CA PHE A 499 -8.23 6.87 -10.44
C PHE A 499 -9.66 6.35 -10.30
N TRP A 500 -9.79 5.13 -9.76
CA TRP A 500 -11.08 4.56 -9.40
C TRP A 500 -11.23 4.59 -7.88
N VAL A 501 -12.28 5.25 -7.42
CA VAL A 501 -12.60 5.31 -5.97
C VAL A 501 -13.21 3.97 -5.54
N THR A 502 -12.65 3.36 -4.51
CA THR A 502 -13.25 2.18 -3.88
C THR A 502 -14.47 2.64 -3.10
N GLU A 503 -15.66 2.26 -3.57
CA GLU A 503 -16.89 2.54 -2.85
C GLU A 503 -16.87 1.91 -1.46
N LYS A 504 -17.30 2.65 -0.44
CA LYS A 504 -17.38 2.21 0.94
C LYS A 504 -18.83 2.32 1.40
N LYS A 505 -19.38 1.26 1.98
CA LYS A 505 -20.71 1.29 2.60
C LYS A 505 -20.58 1.37 4.10
N SER A 506 -21.42 2.19 4.74
CA SER A 506 -21.75 2.07 6.16
C SER A 506 -22.59 0.79 6.35
N LEU A 507 -22.21 -0.04 7.28
CA LEU A 507 -22.98 -1.20 7.73
C LEU A 507 -23.51 -0.95 9.12
#